data_1212fd4ddf85f646517f1dee921c049a
#
_entry.id   1212fd4ddf85f646517f1dee921c049a
#
_cell.length_a   1.000
_cell.length_b   1.000
_cell.length_c   1.000
_cell.angle_alpha   90.00
_cell.angle_beta   90.00
_cell.angle_gamma   90.00
#
_symmetry.space_group_name_H-M   'P 1'
#
loop_
_entity.id
_entity.type
_entity.pdbx_description
1 polymer ?
#
loop_
_entity_poly.entity_id
_entity_poly.type
_entity_poly.pdbx_seq_one_letter_code
_entity_poly.pdbx_strand_id
1 'polypeptide(L)'
;MNRPIARVLVWSTLALAASLPAYAQNFPDRPVHLIIPYGPGGIVDFAGRVLAAKIGDALGQTVVPENKPGAGGIVGVDYVAHATPDGYSMALMDPGIVANPTLQKSMPYDIFKDVVTLSVVSSSPEVL
;
A
#
# COMPACT_ATOMS: atom_id res chain seq x y z
N MET A 1 49.34 -29.46 -23.19
CA MET A 1 48.51 -28.23 -23.39
C MET A 1 47.59 -28.04 -22.19
N ASN A 2 47.79 -26.94 -21.45
CA ASN A 2 47.41 -26.81 -20.02
C ASN A 2 45.91 -26.67 -19.76
N ARG A 3 45.26 -27.77 -19.44
CA ARG A 3 43.84 -27.83 -18.98
C ARG A 3 43.50 -27.01 -17.70
N PRO A 4 44.43 -26.72 -16.77
CA PRO A 4 44.10 -25.90 -15.58
C PRO A 4 43.86 -24.43 -15.89
N ILE A 5 44.56 -23.82 -16.85
CA ILE A 5 44.40 -22.39 -17.21
C ILE A 5 43.04 -22.11 -17.84
N ALA A 6 42.54 -23.02 -18.69
CA ALA A 6 41.22 -22.87 -19.29
C ALA A 6 40.08 -22.96 -18.26
N ARG A 7 40.24 -23.77 -17.20
CA ARG A 7 39.27 -23.87 -16.11
C ARG A 7 39.22 -22.61 -15.25
N VAL A 8 40.36 -22.02 -14.95
CA VAL A 8 40.43 -20.75 -14.16
C VAL A 8 39.81 -19.59 -14.94
N LEU A 9 40.03 -19.50 -16.26
CA LEU A 9 39.42 -18.49 -17.12
C LEU A 9 37.88 -18.61 -17.21
N VAL A 10 37.36 -19.82 -17.25
CA VAL A 10 35.90 -20.05 -17.27
C VAL A 10 35.25 -19.66 -15.94
N TRP A 11 35.90 -19.94 -14.82
CA TRP A 11 35.37 -19.55 -13.51
C TRP A 11 35.45 -18.04 -13.26
N SER A 12 36.46 -17.34 -13.76
CA SER A 12 36.58 -15.89 -13.63
C SER A 12 35.58 -15.13 -14.50
N THR A 13 35.22 -15.62 -15.68
CA THR A 13 34.17 -15.02 -16.52
C THR A 13 32.77 -15.25 -15.95
N LEU A 14 32.51 -16.38 -15.30
CA LEU A 14 31.24 -16.67 -14.66
C LEU A 14 31.02 -15.79 -13.40
N ALA A 15 32.07 -15.49 -12.64
CA ALA A 15 32.02 -14.60 -11.48
C ALA A 15 31.77 -13.13 -11.88
N LEU A 16 32.25 -12.69 -13.02
CA LEU A 16 32.04 -11.33 -13.52
C LEU A 16 30.61 -11.11 -14.05
N ALA A 17 29.95 -12.15 -14.54
CA ALA A 17 28.56 -12.10 -15.02
C ALA A 17 27.54 -12.00 -13.87
N ALA A 18 27.94 -12.32 -12.63
CA ALA A 18 27.05 -12.26 -11.46
C ALA A 18 26.95 -10.86 -10.82
N SER A 19 27.71 -9.88 -11.28
CA SER A 19 27.72 -8.50 -10.76
C SER A 19 26.81 -7.55 -11.55
N LEU A 20 25.64 -8.02 -12.00
CA LEU A 20 24.62 -7.11 -12.53
C LEU A 20 24.12 -6.23 -11.37
N PRO A 21 24.16 -4.89 -11.52
CA PRO A 21 23.60 -4.02 -10.48
C PRO A 21 22.12 -4.38 -10.32
N ALA A 22 21.75 -4.79 -9.13
CA ALA A 22 20.34 -4.86 -8.75
C ALA A 22 19.83 -3.41 -8.74
N TYR A 23 19.10 -3.01 -9.76
CA TYR A 23 18.36 -1.75 -9.72
C TYR A 23 17.30 -1.89 -8.63
N ALA A 24 17.57 -1.33 -7.46
CA ALA A 24 16.54 -1.10 -6.46
C ALA A 24 15.48 -0.21 -7.13
N GLN A 25 14.26 -0.72 -7.27
CA GLN A 25 13.15 0.07 -7.79
C GLN A 25 12.98 1.26 -6.84
N ASN A 26 13.10 2.49 -7.38
CA ASN A 26 12.83 3.70 -6.62
C ASN A 26 11.33 3.76 -6.33
N PHE A 27 10.95 3.37 -5.12
CA PHE A 27 9.57 3.53 -4.65
C PHE A 27 9.41 4.90 -3.97
N PRO A 28 8.33 5.66 -4.29
CA PRO A 28 7.39 5.42 -5.38
C PRO A 28 7.87 6.04 -6.71
N ASP A 29 7.71 5.33 -7.83
CA ASP A 29 8.02 5.80 -9.19
C ASP A 29 6.78 6.29 -9.97
N ARG A 30 5.60 6.14 -9.38
CA ARG A 30 4.29 6.54 -9.93
C ARG A 30 3.37 7.03 -8.81
N PRO A 31 2.25 7.70 -9.14
CA PRO A 31 1.29 8.15 -8.13
C PRO A 31 0.78 7.03 -7.24
N VAL A 32 0.63 7.35 -5.94
CA VAL A 32 0.06 6.45 -4.94
C VAL A 32 -1.40 6.83 -4.74
N HIS A 33 -2.30 5.86 -4.64
CA HIS A 33 -3.73 6.05 -4.45
C HIS A 33 -4.11 5.91 -2.98
N LEU A 34 -4.70 6.96 -2.40
CA LEU A 34 -5.26 6.92 -1.06
C LEU A 34 -6.79 6.80 -1.15
N ILE A 35 -7.28 5.60 -0.91
CA ILE A 35 -8.71 5.31 -0.96
C ILE A 35 -9.37 5.79 0.33
N ILE A 36 -10.41 6.61 0.18
CA ILE A 36 -11.25 7.11 1.25
C ILE A 36 -12.61 6.40 1.12
N PRO A 37 -12.92 5.43 2.00
CA PRO A 37 -14.10 4.57 1.85
C PRO A 37 -15.42 5.26 2.21
N TYR A 38 -15.44 6.59 2.17
CA TYR A 38 -16.58 7.45 2.50
C TYR A 38 -16.82 8.50 1.42
N GLY A 39 -18.03 9.09 1.45
CA GLY A 39 -18.40 10.16 0.52
C GLY A 39 -17.55 11.42 0.71
N PRO A 40 -17.42 12.24 -0.33
CA PRO A 40 -16.69 13.49 -0.27
C PRO A 40 -17.35 14.51 0.69
N GLY A 41 -16.54 15.39 1.28
CA GLY A 41 -17.01 16.48 2.18
C GLY A 41 -17.17 16.06 3.65
N GLY A 42 -16.99 14.80 3.99
CA GLY A 42 -16.97 14.34 5.38
C GLY A 42 -15.60 14.55 6.07
N ILE A 43 -15.56 14.31 7.38
CA ILE A 43 -14.33 14.50 8.18
C ILE A 43 -13.20 13.58 7.71
N VAL A 44 -13.51 12.35 7.30
CA VAL A 44 -12.52 11.38 6.78
C VAL A 44 -11.99 11.83 5.42
N ASP A 45 -12.84 12.42 4.56
CA ASP A 45 -12.41 12.98 3.28
C ASP A 45 -11.48 14.18 3.48
N PHE A 46 -11.84 15.10 4.39
CA PHE A 46 -10.98 16.23 4.73
C PHE A 46 -9.62 15.76 5.25
N ALA A 47 -9.61 14.86 6.24
CA ALA A 47 -8.39 14.30 6.80
C ALA A 47 -7.55 13.57 5.74
N GLY A 48 -8.20 12.80 4.86
CA GLY A 48 -7.54 12.07 3.78
C GLY A 48 -6.85 12.99 2.78
N ARG A 49 -7.46 14.11 2.42
CA ARG A 49 -6.85 15.09 1.49
C ARG A 49 -5.65 15.80 2.12
N VAL A 50 -5.75 16.17 3.39
CA VAL A 50 -4.61 16.74 4.14
C VAL A 50 -3.47 15.73 4.25
N LEU A 51 -3.79 14.49 4.58
CA LEU A 51 -2.82 13.41 4.68
C LEU A 51 -2.15 13.10 3.33
N ALA A 52 -2.93 13.02 2.25
CA ALA A 52 -2.42 12.79 0.90
C ALA A 52 -1.39 13.84 0.49
N ALA A 53 -1.66 15.12 0.76
CA ALA A 53 -0.71 16.19 0.48
C ALA A 53 0.60 16.01 1.26
N LYS A 54 0.52 15.72 2.57
CA LYS A 54 1.70 15.55 3.43
C LYS A 54 2.51 14.31 3.11
N ILE A 55 1.86 13.21 2.79
CA ILE A 55 2.55 12.00 2.34
C ILE A 55 3.21 12.26 0.98
N GLY A 56 2.52 12.95 0.07
CA GLY A 56 3.07 13.31 -1.24
C GLY A 56 4.34 14.15 -1.12
N ASP A 57 4.32 15.18 -0.26
CA ASP A 57 5.50 16.00 0.04
C ASP A 57 6.68 15.14 0.57
N ALA A 58 6.39 14.19 1.46
CA ALA A 58 7.41 13.34 2.07
C ALA A 58 7.99 12.29 1.10
N LEU A 59 7.14 11.74 0.23
CA LEU A 59 7.55 10.71 -0.73
C LEU A 59 8.15 11.30 -2.02
N GLY A 60 8.00 12.60 -2.26
CA GLY A 60 8.39 13.22 -3.53
C GLY A 60 7.56 12.77 -4.72
N GLN A 61 6.34 12.22 -4.48
CA GLN A 61 5.45 11.68 -5.50
C GLN A 61 4.00 12.03 -5.17
N THR A 62 3.17 12.20 -6.19
CA THR A 62 1.75 12.52 -6.01
C THR A 62 1.02 11.40 -5.26
N VAL A 63 0.26 11.77 -4.21
CA VAL A 63 -0.72 10.90 -3.58
C VAL A 63 -2.12 11.38 -3.97
N VAL A 64 -2.88 10.52 -4.63
CA VAL A 64 -4.21 10.83 -5.18
C VAL A 64 -5.29 10.34 -4.22
N PRO A 65 -6.04 11.24 -3.54
CA PRO A 65 -7.16 10.84 -2.70
C PRO A 65 -8.39 10.50 -3.58
N GLU A 66 -8.96 9.30 -3.40
CA GLU A 66 -10.12 8.81 -4.13
C GLU A 66 -11.23 8.36 -3.19
N ASN A 67 -12.43 8.90 -3.36
CA ASN A 67 -13.59 8.47 -2.60
C ASN A 67 -14.21 7.22 -3.23
N LYS A 68 -14.33 6.14 -2.46
CA LYS A 68 -15.04 4.91 -2.83
C LYS A 68 -16.04 4.51 -1.74
N PRO A 69 -17.17 5.25 -1.64
CA PRO A 69 -18.18 5.00 -0.61
C PRO A 69 -18.98 3.74 -0.90
N GLY A 70 -19.58 3.17 0.12
CA GLY A 70 -20.54 2.08 0.02
C GLY A 70 -20.45 1.07 1.17
N ALA A 71 -21.60 0.56 1.59
CA ALA A 71 -21.75 -0.49 2.59
C ALA A 71 -20.94 -0.26 3.88
N GLY A 72 -20.98 0.94 4.45
CA GLY A 72 -20.19 1.26 5.67
C GLY A 72 -18.69 1.21 5.47
N GLY A 73 -18.19 1.55 4.28
CA GLY A 73 -16.77 1.55 3.93
C GLY A 73 -16.25 0.23 3.34
N ILE A 74 -17.07 -0.82 3.32
CA ILE A 74 -16.68 -2.15 2.80
C ILE A 74 -16.18 -2.05 1.36
N VAL A 75 -16.86 -1.29 0.48
CA VAL A 75 -16.50 -1.17 -0.94
C VAL A 75 -15.10 -0.59 -1.14
N GLY A 76 -14.75 0.46 -0.39
CA GLY A 76 -13.43 1.09 -0.51
C GLY A 76 -12.31 0.20 0.01
N VAL A 77 -12.55 -0.52 1.12
CA VAL A 77 -11.56 -1.44 1.69
C VAL A 77 -11.40 -2.69 0.83
N ASP A 78 -12.49 -3.23 0.29
CA ASP A 78 -12.48 -4.35 -0.67
C ASP A 78 -11.60 -4.05 -1.89
N TYR A 79 -11.72 -2.84 -2.42
CA TYR A 79 -10.87 -2.38 -3.52
C TYR A 79 -9.37 -2.46 -3.18
N VAL A 80 -8.98 -2.04 -1.96
CA VAL A 80 -7.57 -2.07 -1.55
C VAL A 80 -7.12 -3.48 -1.20
N ALA A 81 -7.97 -4.27 -0.54
CA ALA A 81 -7.68 -5.66 -0.18
C ALA A 81 -7.37 -6.55 -1.41
N HIS A 82 -8.00 -6.24 -2.56
CA HIS A 82 -7.76 -6.96 -3.82
C HIS A 82 -6.79 -6.24 -4.77
N ALA A 83 -6.26 -5.09 -4.38
CA ALA A 83 -5.24 -4.41 -5.17
C ALA A 83 -3.89 -5.18 -5.14
N THR A 84 -3.03 -4.90 -6.10
CA THR A 84 -1.66 -5.44 -6.08
C THR A 84 -0.95 -4.99 -4.80
N PRO A 85 -0.32 -5.89 -4.02
CA PRO A 85 0.33 -5.57 -2.76
C PRO A 85 1.72 -4.95 -2.97
N ASP A 86 1.78 -3.86 -3.74
CA ASP A 86 2.99 -3.15 -4.14
C ASP A 86 3.18 -1.79 -3.45
N GLY A 87 2.28 -1.44 -2.52
CA GLY A 87 2.30 -0.19 -1.77
C GLY A 87 1.69 1.02 -2.48
N TYR A 88 1.19 0.87 -3.72
CA TYR A 88 0.59 1.98 -4.46
C TYR A 88 -0.91 2.19 -4.18
N SER A 89 -1.54 1.31 -3.41
CA SER A 89 -2.92 1.46 -2.96
C SER A 89 -2.98 1.42 -1.44
N MET A 90 -3.47 2.50 -0.84
CA MET A 90 -3.67 2.63 0.61
C MET A 90 -5.13 2.97 0.90
N ALA A 91 -5.63 2.64 2.08
CA ALA A 91 -6.95 3.08 2.56
C ALA A 91 -6.83 3.87 3.85
N LEU A 92 -7.59 4.96 3.94
CA LEU A 92 -7.80 5.67 5.20
C LEU A 92 -9.09 5.16 5.84
N MET A 93 -8.97 4.40 6.93
CA MET A 93 -10.08 3.75 7.60
C MET A 93 -10.35 4.36 8.97
N ASP A 94 -11.60 4.32 9.40
CA ASP A 94 -11.97 4.55 10.79
C ASP A 94 -12.13 3.22 11.56
N PRO A 95 -12.20 3.25 12.90
CA PRO A 95 -12.36 2.04 13.70
C PRO A 95 -13.66 1.26 13.42
N GLY A 96 -14.70 1.92 12.90
CA GLY A 96 -15.98 1.29 12.57
C GLY A 96 -15.85 0.19 11.51
N ILE A 97 -14.89 0.32 10.61
CA ILE A 97 -14.63 -0.69 9.57
C ILE A 97 -14.22 -2.04 10.18
N VAL A 98 -13.48 -2.03 11.29
CA VAL A 98 -13.06 -3.27 11.98
C VAL A 98 -14.25 -4.01 12.61
N ALA A 99 -15.34 -3.30 12.91
CA ALA A 99 -16.58 -3.91 13.42
C ALA A 99 -17.44 -4.57 12.33
N ASN A 100 -17.24 -4.24 11.06
CA ASN A 100 -18.07 -4.76 9.96
C ASN A 100 -18.15 -6.30 9.90
N PRO A 101 -17.09 -7.08 10.15
CA PRO A 101 -17.18 -8.54 10.16
C PRO A 101 -18.15 -9.11 11.18
N THR A 102 -18.43 -8.39 12.28
CA THR A 102 -19.41 -8.81 13.29
C THR A 102 -20.83 -8.39 12.95
N LEU A 103 -21.00 -7.37 12.11
CA LEU A 103 -22.28 -6.80 11.71
C LEU A 103 -22.82 -7.39 10.41
N GLN A 104 -21.95 -7.89 9.56
CA GLN A 104 -22.30 -8.42 8.23
C GLN A 104 -22.26 -9.95 8.21
N LYS A 105 -23.24 -10.56 7.54
CA LYS A 105 -23.29 -12.02 7.39
C LYS A 105 -22.17 -12.58 6.50
N SER A 106 -21.64 -11.76 5.62
CA SER A 106 -20.56 -12.13 4.70
C SER A 106 -19.74 -10.90 4.37
N MET A 107 -18.43 -11.07 4.37
CA MET A 107 -17.46 -10.04 4.00
C MET A 107 -16.72 -10.47 2.73
N PRO A 108 -16.44 -9.57 1.79
CA PRO A 108 -15.67 -9.89 0.59
C PRO A 108 -14.16 -10.03 0.84
N TYR A 109 -13.66 -9.62 2.02
CA TYR A 109 -12.25 -9.67 2.42
C TYR A 109 -12.11 -10.02 3.91
N ASP A 110 -10.93 -10.46 4.31
CA ASP A 110 -10.53 -10.64 5.72
C ASP A 110 -9.65 -9.47 6.14
N ILE A 111 -10.18 -8.55 6.96
CA ILE A 111 -9.49 -7.32 7.38
C ILE A 111 -8.14 -7.60 8.07
N PHE A 112 -7.98 -8.76 8.70
CA PHE A 112 -6.76 -9.12 9.43
C PHE A 112 -5.72 -9.86 8.59
N LYS A 113 -6.10 -10.36 7.41
CA LYS A 113 -5.20 -11.08 6.51
C LYS A 113 -4.88 -10.32 5.25
N ASP A 114 -5.89 -9.64 4.68
CA ASP A 114 -5.79 -9.04 3.36
C ASP A 114 -5.35 -7.57 3.42
N VAL A 115 -5.33 -6.97 4.64
CA VAL A 115 -4.96 -5.56 4.83
C VAL A 115 -3.86 -5.45 5.89
N VAL A 116 -2.80 -4.71 5.57
CA VAL A 116 -1.70 -4.41 6.50
C VAL A 116 -1.87 -3.01 7.07
N THR A 117 -2.01 -2.89 8.40
CA THR A 117 -2.07 -1.60 9.08
C THR A 117 -0.70 -0.94 9.06
N LEU A 118 -0.62 0.29 8.52
CA LEU A 118 0.62 1.06 8.46
C LEU A 118 0.80 1.94 9.71
N SER A 119 -0.21 2.73 10.06
CA SER A 119 -0.14 3.68 11.19
C SER A 119 -1.52 4.16 11.61
N VAL A 120 -1.60 4.66 12.84
CA VAL A 120 -2.74 5.42 13.35
C VAL A 120 -2.46 6.91 13.10
N VAL A 121 -3.29 7.56 12.29
CA VAL A 121 -3.11 8.97 11.89
C VAL A 121 -3.79 9.96 12.84
N SER A 122 -4.84 9.53 13.54
CA SER A 122 -5.53 10.35 14.57
C SER A 122 -6.21 9.46 15.59
N SER A 123 -6.43 10.01 16.78
CA SER A 123 -7.23 9.39 17.83
C SER A 123 -8.18 10.45 18.38
N SER A 124 -9.46 10.12 18.50
CA SER A 124 -10.48 10.97 19.09
C SER A 124 -11.21 10.21 20.20
N PRO A 125 -11.34 10.76 21.39
CA PRO A 125 -12.14 10.13 22.44
C PRO A 125 -13.63 10.18 22.02
N GLU A 126 -14.31 9.06 22.16
CA GLU A 126 -15.77 8.99 22.05
C GLU A 126 -16.35 9.09 23.47
N VAL A 127 -17.34 9.96 23.64
CA VAL A 127 -18.07 10.15 24.92
C VAL A 127 -19.51 9.68 24.69
N LEU A 128 -19.94 8.75 25.52
CA LEU A 128 -21.32 8.25 25.57
C LEU A 128 -22.19 9.15 26.45
#